data_f328dacabf38390433fa8f40fa310eb8
#
_entry.id   f328dacabf38390433fa8f40fa310eb8
#
_cell.length_a   1.000
_cell.length_b   1.000
_cell.length_c   1.000
_cell.angle_alpha   90.00
_cell.angle_beta   90.00
_cell.angle_gamma   90.00
#
_symmetry.space_group_name_H-M   'P 1'
#
loop_
_entity.id
_entity.type
_entity.pdbx_description
1 polymer ?
#
loop_
_entity_poly.entity_id
_entity_poly.type
_entity_poly.pdbx_seq_one_letter_code
_entity_poly.pdbx_strand_id
1 'polypeptide(L)'
;MDTDRSRGPVLNSITTFIGLTVGSLGGGALATYAPDPQQLVYAVLLAVSAAEALLLWYIPETVTPKAGALASLRPHVSVPVPARRALVHVTPITIASWALSGFYFSLMPSLVRVATGIASPIVGGLVVSALTCSGAIVSAHRILSGGITALVTGVALTLAGVQMQHVSLMLVGTVVAGTGFGAAFSGSMRTVIPQAEAHERAGLLSAFYVEGYLSFSLPAILTGLVAPIAGLPLAADVYGAVVIVLALSSLLAMLRSG
;
A
#
# COMPACT_ATOMS: atom_id res chain seq x y z
N MET A 1 -5.05 -30.22 -9.31
CA MET A 1 -3.57 -30.15 -9.25
C MET A 1 -3.20 -28.85 -8.55
N ASP A 2 -3.08 -28.88 -7.24
CA ASP A 2 -2.83 -27.69 -6.41
C ASP A 2 -1.44 -27.83 -5.80
N THR A 3 -0.42 -27.65 -6.64
CA THR A 3 0.95 -27.96 -6.29
C THR A 3 1.66 -26.86 -5.50
N ASP A 4 1.00 -25.72 -5.21
CA ASP A 4 1.69 -24.71 -4.41
C ASP A 4 0.74 -23.68 -3.76
N ARG A 5 0.15 -24.05 -2.62
CA ARG A 5 -0.67 -23.16 -1.78
C ARG A 5 0.04 -21.86 -1.38
N SER A 6 1.36 -21.78 -1.57
CA SER A 6 2.19 -20.63 -1.21
C SER A 6 2.32 -19.59 -2.32
N ARG A 7 2.01 -19.92 -3.58
CA ARG A 7 2.19 -19.00 -4.73
C ARG A 7 1.11 -17.94 -4.83
N GLY A 8 -0.14 -18.27 -4.53
CA GLY A 8 -1.26 -17.33 -4.65
C GLY A 8 -1.08 -16.01 -3.87
N PRO A 9 -0.81 -16.05 -2.55
CA PRO A 9 -0.55 -14.82 -1.78
C PRO A 9 0.66 -14.02 -2.25
N VAL A 10 1.70 -14.68 -2.70
CA VAL A 10 2.91 -14.02 -3.24
C VAL A 10 2.60 -13.31 -4.55
N LEU A 11 1.94 -14.00 -5.48
CA LEU A 11 1.53 -13.40 -6.76
C LEU A 11 0.62 -12.21 -6.54
N ASN A 12 -0.39 -12.32 -5.66
CA ASN A 12 -1.28 -11.22 -5.33
C ASN A 12 -0.52 -10.00 -4.80
N SER A 13 0.44 -10.20 -3.88
CA SER A 13 1.26 -9.10 -3.36
C SER A 13 2.13 -8.45 -4.45
N ILE A 14 2.82 -9.26 -5.26
CA ILE A 14 3.69 -8.75 -6.33
C ILE A 14 2.88 -7.97 -7.36
N THR A 15 1.74 -8.51 -7.81
CA THR A 15 0.87 -7.86 -8.80
C THR A 15 0.37 -6.52 -8.30
N THR A 16 -0.01 -6.44 -7.02
CA THR A 16 -0.42 -5.18 -6.38
C THR A 16 0.70 -4.13 -6.46
N PHE A 17 1.91 -4.49 -6.06
CA PHE A 17 3.05 -3.55 -6.09
C PHE A 17 3.46 -3.17 -7.52
N ILE A 18 3.44 -4.10 -8.47
CA ILE A 18 3.70 -3.80 -9.88
C ILE A 18 2.65 -2.82 -10.41
N GLY A 19 1.36 -3.06 -10.13
CA GLY A 19 0.27 -2.17 -10.52
C GLY A 19 0.44 -0.75 -9.96
N LEU A 20 0.79 -0.64 -8.68
CA LEU A 20 1.08 0.66 -8.04
C LEU A 20 2.30 1.35 -8.66
N THR A 21 3.36 0.61 -8.98
CA THR A 21 4.58 1.15 -9.61
C THR A 21 4.29 1.65 -11.02
N VAL A 22 3.65 0.83 -11.85
CA VAL A 22 3.29 1.19 -13.22
C VAL A 22 2.28 2.33 -13.23
N GLY A 23 1.28 2.30 -12.34
CA GLY A 23 0.26 3.33 -12.22
C GLY A 23 0.83 4.68 -11.79
N SER A 24 1.76 4.72 -10.83
CA SER A 24 2.38 5.97 -10.38
C SER A 24 3.33 6.57 -11.42
N LEU A 25 4.13 5.74 -12.10
CA LEU A 25 4.97 6.19 -13.22
C LEU A 25 4.13 6.65 -14.41
N GLY A 26 3.17 5.83 -14.81
CA GLY A 26 2.28 6.13 -15.94
C GLY A 26 1.46 7.39 -15.70
N GLY A 27 0.86 7.53 -14.52
CA GLY A 27 0.13 8.73 -14.12
C GLY A 27 1.02 9.97 -14.09
N GLY A 28 2.21 9.88 -13.53
CA GLY A 28 3.20 10.97 -13.53
C GLY A 28 3.66 11.34 -14.94
N ALA A 29 3.90 10.37 -15.80
CA ALA A 29 4.28 10.60 -17.20
C ALA A 29 3.14 11.24 -18.01
N LEU A 30 1.92 10.71 -17.88
CA LEU A 30 0.73 11.29 -18.51
C LEU A 30 0.52 12.74 -18.06
N ALA A 31 0.62 12.99 -16.74
CA ALA A 31 0.46 14.35 -16.21
C ALA A 31 1.55 15.33 -16.65
N THR A 32 2.71 14.83 -17.07
CA THR A 32 3.85 15.67 -17.50
C THR A 32 3.86 15.91 -19.00
N TYR A 33 3.56 14.89 -19.81
CA TYR A 33 3.83 14.92 -21.25
C TYR A 33 2.57 14.87 -22.14
N ALA A 34 1.42 14.48 -21.58
CA ALA A 34 0.21 14.34 -22.38
C ALA A 34 -0.54 15.66 -22.55
N PRO A 35 -1.14 15.93 -23.72
CA PRO A 35 -2.14 16.98 -23.86
C PRO A 35 -3.36 16.59 -23.03
N ASP A 36 -3.99 17.56 -22.36
CA ASP A 36 -5.18 17.34 -21.51
C ASP A 36 -5.06 16.15 -20.54
N PRO A 37 -4.03 16.14 -19.65
CA PRO A 37 -3.68 14.96 -18.85
C PRO A 37 -4.82 14.51 -17.94
N GLN A 38 -5.68 15.41 -17.49
CA GLN A 38 -6.83 15.07 -16.63
C GLN A 38 -7.85 14.20 -17.37
N GLN A 39 -8.14 14.46 -18.63
CA GLN A 39 -9.08 13.65 -19.44
C GLN A 39 -8.43 12.34 -19.88
N LEU A 40 -7.18 12.41 -20.31
CA LEU A 40 -6.48 11.24 -20.85
C LEU A 40 -6.25 10.14 -19.81
N VAL A 41 -5.97 10.49 -18.54
CA VAL A 41 -5.86 9.49 -17.46
C VAL A 41 -7.16 8.68 -17.34
N TYR A 42 -8.31 9.36 -17.33
CA TYR A 42 -9.58 8.66 -17.23
C TYR A 42 -9.92 7.86 -18.51
N ALA A 43 -9.57 8.36 -19.67
CA ALA A 43 -9.75 7.63 -20.94
C ALA A 43 -8.91 6.35 -20.98
N VAL A 44 -7.64 6.40 -20.52
CA VAL A 44 -6.78 5.23 -20.41
C VAL A 44 -7.34 4.23 -19.40
N LEU A 45 -7.77 4.68 -18.22
CA LEU A 45 -8.39 3.81 -17.21
C LEU A 45 -9.66 3.14 -17.76
N LEU A 46 -10.51 3.90 -18.47
CA LEU A 46 -11.71 3.36 -19.12
C LEU A 46 -11.34 2.30 -20.15
N ALA A 47 -10.36 2.57 -21.01
CA ALA A 47 -9.92 1.63 -22.04
C ALA A 47 -9.35 0.34 -21.43
N VAL A 48 -8.53 0.45 -20.37
CA VAL A 48 -7.99 -0.71 -19.66
C VAL A 48 -9.12 -1.51 -19.02
N SER A 49 -10.04 -0.85 -18.29
CA SER A 49 -11.18 -1.54 -17.66
C SER A 49 -12.11 -2.20 -18.67
N ALA A 50 -12.33 -1.56 -19.84
CA ALA A 50 -13.11 -2.17 -20.92
C ALA A 50 -12.39 -3.40 -21.52
N ALA A 51 -11.07 -3.32 -21.68
CA ALA A 51 -10.27 -4.47 -22.15
C ALA A 51 -10.31 -5.62 -21.14
N GLU A 52 -10.18 -5.33 -19.83
CA GLU A 52 -10.32 -6.32 -18.76
C GLU A 52 -11.71 -6.97 -18.76
N ALA A 53 -12.77 -6.17 -18.89
CA ALA A 53 -14.14 -6.69 -19.00
C ALA A 53 -14.34 -7.61 -20.20
N LEU A 54 -13.75 -7.25 -21.35
CA LEU A 54 -13.77 -8.10 -22.54
C LEU A 54 -12.98 -9.41 -22.33
N LEU A 55 -11.80 -9.32 -21.70
CA LEU A 55 -10.98 -10.50 -21.40
C LEU A 55 -11.69 -11.46 -20.44
N LEU A 56 -12.44 -10.94 -19.45
CA LEU A 56 -13.26 -11.77 -18.56
C LEU A 56 -14.27 -12.64 -19.32
N TRP A 57 -14.78 -12.15 -20.45
CA TRP A 57 -15.74 -12.90 -21.27
C TRP A 57 -15.15 -14.16 -21.92
N TYR A 58 -13.82 -14.18 -22.12
CA TYR A 58 -13.10 -15.33 -22.67
C TYR A 58 -12.64 -16.34 -21.62
N ILE A 59 -12.77 -16.01 -20.34
CA ILE A 59 -12.37 -16.93 -19.26
C ILE A 59 -13.45 -18.01 -19.11
N PRO A 60 -13.09 -19.30 -19.25
CA PRO A 60 -14.06 -20.37 -19.07
C PRO A 60 -14.56 -20.41 -17.62
N GLU A 61 -15.88 -20.60 -17.47
CA GLU A 61 -16.49 -20.81 -16.16
C GLU A 61 -15.93 -22.05 -15.49
N THR A 62 -15.29 -21.87 -14.34
CA THR A 62 -14.71 -22.94 -13.54
C THR A 62 -15.63 -23.38 -12.39
N VAL A 63 -16.71 -22.65 -12.15
CA VAL A 63 -17.65 -22.88 -11.05
C VAL A 63 -19.07 -23.05 -11.58
N THR A 64 -19.81 -24.01 -11.04
CA THR A 64 -21.24 -24.17 -11.36
C THR A 64 -22.04 -22.94 -10.91
N PRO A 65 -22.83 -22.32 -11.79
CA PRO A 65 -23.66 -21.17 -11.44
C PRO A 65 -24.59 -21.49 -10.28
N LYS A 66 -24.59 -20.65 -9.26
CA LYS A 66 -25.52 -20.75 -8.12
C LYS A 66 -26.60 -19.68 -8.24
N ALA A 67 -27.84 -20.06 -7.93
CA ALA A 67 -28.93 -19.10 -7.79
C ALA A 67 -28.62 -18.10 -6.67
N GLY A 68 -28.96 -16.82 -6.88
CA GLY A 68 -28.75 -15.79 -5.85
C GLY A 68 -27.56 -14.85 -6.11
N ALA A 69 -27.09 -14.72 -7.33
CA ALA A 69 -25.97 -13.82 -7.69
C ALA A 69 -26.17 -12.38 -7.17
N LEU A 70 -27.38 -11.83 -7.20
CA LEU A 70 -27.68 -10.51 -6.65
C LEU A 70 -27.51 -10.44 -5.12
N ALA A 71 -27.78 -11.53 -4.41
CA ALA A 71 -27.56 -11.59 -2.96
C ALA A 71 -26.07 -11.62 -2.62
N SER A 72 -25.22 -12.14 -3.50
CA SER A 72 -23.77 -12.17 -3.33
C SER A 72 -23.10 -10.79 -3.48
N LEU A 73 -23.79 -9.80 -4.06
CA LEU A 73 -23.32 -8.41 -4.16
C LEU A 73 -23.38 -7.66 -2.82
N ARG A 74 -24.04 -8.23 -1.81
CA ARG A 74 -24.03 -7.62 -0.47
C ARG A 74 -22.62 -7.68 0.12
N PRO A 75 -22.07 -6.55 0.58
CA PRO A 75 -20.78 -6.52 1.24
C PRO A 75 -20.76 -7.51 2.41
N HIS A 76 -19.80 -8.41 2.40
CA HIS A 76 -19.62 -9.38 3.48
C HIS A 76 -18.23 -9.18 4.10
N VAL A 77 -18.21 -8.57 5.27
CA VAL A 77 -17.01 -8.39 6.09
C VAL A 77 -17.14 -9.32 7.29
N SER A 78 -16.27 -10.29 7.38
CA SER A 78 -16.30 -11.26 8.50
C SER A 78 -14.89 -11.67 8.89
N VAL A 79 -14.69 -11.86 10.19
CA VAL A 79 -13.44 -12.38 10.73
C VAL A 79 -13.73 -13.70 11.41
N PRO A 80 -13.34 -14.84 10.81
CA PRO A 80 -13.48 -16.16 11.42
C PRO A 80 -12.79 -16.25 12.79
N VAL A 81 -13.37 -16.99 13.71
CA VAL A 81 -12.82 -17.11 15.07
C VAL A 81 -11.34 -17.50 15.08
N PRO A 82 -10.89 -18.51 14.29
CA PRO A 82 -9.47 -18.87 14.25
C PRO A 82 -8.55 -17.73 13.79
N ALA A 83 -9.02 -16.86 12.86
CA ALA A 83 -8.24 -15.77 12.29
C ALA A 83 -8.18 -14.52 13.20
N ARG A 84 -9.09 -14.37 14.17
CA ARG A 84 -9.18 -13.15 15.01
C ARG A 84 -7.89 -12.84 15.74
N ARG A 85 -7.28 -13.85 16.38
CA ARG A 85 -6.03 -13.65 17.13
C ARG A 85 -4.88 -13.24 16.19
N ALA A 86 -4.77 -13.88 15.05
CA ALA A 86 -3.76 -13.54 14.04
C ALA A 86 -3.96 -12.12 13.48
N LEU A 87 -5.21 -11.75 13.15
CA LEU A 87 -5.54 -10.42 12.65
C LEU A 87 -5.17 -9.34 13.68
N VAL A 88 -5.64 -9.47 14.93
CA VAL A 88 -5.32 -8.49 16.00
C VAL A 88 -3.81 -8.37 16.20
N HIS A 89 -3.07 -9.47 16.09
CA HIS A 89 -1.62 -9.46 16.26
C HIS A 89 -0.91 -8.66 15.14
N VAL A 90 -1.38 -8.74 13.89
CA VAL A 90 -0.78 -8.01 12.77
C VAL A 90 -1.38 -6.62 12.57
N THR A 91 -2.52 -6.28 13.18
CA THR A 91 -3.21 -4.97 13.04
C THR A 91 -2.26 -3.77 13.22
N PRO A 92 -1.39 -3.68 14.25
CA PRO A 92 -0.54 -2.49 14.40
C PRO A 92 0.42 -2.29 13.22
N ILE A 93 1.04 -3.36 12.71
CA ILE A 93 1.94 -3.24 11.56
C ILE A 93 1.17 -3.05 10.25
N THR A 94 -0.03 -3.62 10.13
CA THR A 94 -0.91 -3.39 8.99
C THR A 94 -1.31 -1.91 8.93
N ILE A 95 -1.78 -1.34 10.03
CA ILE A 95 -2.12 0.09 10.12
C ILE A 95 -0.89 0.96 9.78
N ALA A 96 0.29 0.67 10.38
CA ALA A 96 1.50 1.42 10.10
C ALA A 96 1.91 1.37 8.62
N SER A 97 1.85 0.20 7.99
CA SER A 97 2.23 0.03 6.58
C SER A 97 1.27 0.71 5.61
N TRP A 98 -0.04 0.66 5.87
CA TRP A 98 -1.03 1.34 5.04
C TRP A 98 -1.02 2.86 5.27
N ALA A 99 -0.85 3.33 6.49
CA ALA A 99 -0.64 4.74 6.79
C ALA A 99 0.63 5.27 6.11
N LEU A 100 1.73 4.48 6.13
CA LEU A 100 2.94 4.80 5.37
C LEU A 100 2.63 5.01 3.88
N SER A 101 1.92 4.09 3.26
CA SER A 101 1.56 4.24 1.84
C SER A 101 0.72 5.50 1.62
N GLY A 102 -0.24 5.80 2.49
CA GLY A 102 -1.00 7.05 2.48
C GLY A 102 -0.11 8.29 2.53
N PHE A 103 0.89 8.30 3.39
CA PHE A 103 1.89 9.37 3.48
C PHE A 103 2.63 9.57 2.15
N TYR A 104 3.17 8.50 1.57
CA TYR A 104 3.95 8.61 0.34
C TYR A 104 3.11 8.98 -0.87
N PHE A 105 1.91 8.42 -1.00
CA PHE A 105 1.03 8.72 -2.15
C PHE A 105 0.42 10.12 -2.09
N SER A 106 0.15 10.67 -0.90
CA SER A 106 -0.51 11.96 -0.76
C SER A 106 0.46 13.14 -0.57
N LEU A 107 1.52 12.98 0.22
CA LEU A 107 2.38 14.09 0.64
C LEU A 107 3.71 14.15 -0.12
N MET A 108 4.33 13.01 -0.43
CA MET A 108 5.68 12.99 -1.00
C MET A 108 5.81 13.75 -2.31
N PRO A 109 4.87 13.71 -3.27
CA PRO A 109 4.99 14.53 -4.48
C PRO A 109 5.08 16.02 -4.18
N SER A 110 4.33 16.49 -3.18
CA SER A 110 4.35 17.90 -2.75
C SER A 110 5.61 18.25 -1.95
N LEU A 111 6.06 17.36 -1.07
CA LEU A 111 7.30 17.55 -0.31
C LEU A 111 8.54 17.62 -1.22
N VAL A 112 8.63 16.73 -2.20
CA VAL A 112 9.71 16.75 -3.19
C VAL A 112 9.67 18.05 -4.01
N ARG A 113 8.49 18.50 -4.43
CA ARG A 113 8.34 19.77 -5.14
C ARG A 113 8.82 20.95 -4.28
N VAL A 114 8.50 20.98 -3.00
CA VAL A 114 8.96 22.03 -2.09
C VAL A 114 10.48 21.96 -1.90
N ALA A 115 11.04 20.77 -1.75
CA ALA A 115 12.48 20.58 -1.54
C ALA A 115 13.34 20.86 -2.79
N THR A 116 12.81 20.58 -3.99
CA THR A 116 13.57 20.70 -5.24
C THR A 116 13.25 21.95 -6.04
N GLY A 117 12.10 22.58 -5.81
CA GLY A 117 11.52 23.58 -6.70
C GLY A 117 11.00 23.02 -8.04
N ILE A 118 11.11 21.70 -8.28
CA ILE A 118 10.69 21.07 -9.53
C ILE A 118 9.20 20.75 -9.47
N ALA A 119 8.40 21.43 -10.28
CA ALA A 119 6.95 21.24 -10.33
C ALA A 119 6.49 20.12 -11.31
N SER A 120 7.37 19.17 -11.65
CA SER A 120 7.05 18.11 -12.61
C SER A 120 6.35 16.94 -11.95
N PRO A 121 5.13 16.54 -12.39
CA PRO A 121 4.38 15.41 -11.82
C PRO A 121 5.12 14.06 -11.93
N ILE A 122 5.96 13.87 -12.95
CA ILE A 122 6.73 12.63 -13.11
C ILE A 122 7.70 12.41 -11.96
N VAL A 123 8.24 13.49 -11.36
CA VAL A 123 9.14 13.36 -10.21
C VAL A 123 8.40 12.79 -9.01
N GLY A 124 7.17 13.24 -8.77
CA GLY A 124 6.30 12.65 -7.76
C GLY A 124 5.99 11.18 -8.03
N GLY A 125 5.67 10.85 -9.29
CA GLY A 125 5.46 9.47 -9.73
C GLY A 125 6.68 8.57 -9.53
N LEU A 126 7.90 9.08 -9.80
CA LEU A 126 9.16 8.36 -9.57
C LEU A 126 9.39 8.04 -8.10
N VAL A 127 9.12 8.98 -7.20
CA VAL A 127 9.30 8.76 -5.75
C VAL A 127 8.32 7.69 -5.24
N VAL A 128 7.06 7.76 -5.64
CA VAL A 128 6.06 6.74 -5.27
C VAL A 128 6.43 5.38 -5.87
N SER A 129 6.93 5.36 -7.11
CA SER A 129 7.41 4.13 -7.75
C SER A 129 8.62 3.51 -7.05
N ALA A 130 9.53 4.33 -6.52
CA ALA A 130 10.67 3.85 -5.74
C ALA A 130 10.21 3.10 -4.48
N LEU A 131 9.19 3.61 -3.78
CA LEU A 131 8.57 2.94 -2.64
C LEU A 131 7.97 1.59 -3.04
N THR A 132 7.13 1.58 -4.06
CA THR A 132 6.37 0.39 -4.45
C THR A 132 7.25 -0.66 -5.13
N CYS A 133 8.23 -0.24 -5.94
CA CYS A 133 9.19 -1.15 -6.58
C CYS A 133 10.06 -1.87 -5.54
N SER A 134 10.61 -1.15 -4.55
CA SER A 134 11.37 -1.77 -3.46
C SER A 134 10.50 -2.73 -2.63
N GLY A 135 9.23 -2.37 -2.40
CA GLY A 135 8.24 -3.26 -1.78
C GLY A 135 7.97 -4.53 -2.59
N ALA A 136 7.85 -4.42 -3.92
CA ALA A 136 7.69 -5.55 -4.82
C ALA A 136 8.85 -6.55 -4.72
N ILE A 137 10.09 -6.04 -4.75
CA ILE A 137 11.31 -6.85 -4.66
C ILE A 137 11.33 -7.67 -3.37
N VAL A 138 11.07 -7.02 -2.23
CA VAL A 138 11.06 -7.70 -0.92
C VAL A 138 9.93 -8.73 -0.83
N SER A 139 8.75 -8.39 -1.34
CA SER A 139 7.60 -9.33 -1.38
C SER A 139 7.90 -10.56 -2.22
N ALA A 140 8.58 -10.41 -3.36
CA ALA A 140 8.99 -11.48 -4.27
C ALA A 140 10.02 -12.42 -3.62
N HIS A 141 11.01 -11.86 -2.95
CA HIS A 141 12.08 -12.62 -2.31
C HIS A 141 11.71 -13.17 -0.92
N ARG A 142 10.50 -12.91 -0.45
CA ARG A 142 10.01 -13.35 0.88
C ARG A 142 10.90 -12.91 2.05
N ILE A 143 11.61 -11.80 1.91
CA ILE A 143 12.45 -11.22 2.96
C ILE A 143 11.52 -10.51 3.96
N LEU A 144 11.27 -11.14 5.10
CA LEU A 144 10.37 -10.59 6.13
C LEU A 144 11.14 -10.08 7.36
N SER A 145 12.38 -10.52 7.52
CA SER A 145 13.23 -10.09 8.64
C SER A 145 13.59 -8.60 8.51
N GLY A 146 13.46 -7.88 9.60
CA GLY A 146 13.80 -6.46 9.62
C GLY A 146 12.78 -5.52 8.97
N GLY A 147 11.60 -6.01 8.56
CA GLY A 147 10.58 -5.18 7.91
C GLY A 147 10.15 -3.97 8.74
N ILE A 148 9.93 -4.14 10.05
CA ILE A 148 9.54 -3.06 10.95
C ILE A 148 10.69 -2.06 11.11
N THR A 149 11.91 -2.53 11.29
CA THR A 149 13.09 -1.66 11.40
C THR A 149 13.35 -0.89 10.12
N ALA A 150 13.23 -1.52 8.97
CA ALA A 150 13.32 -0.87 7.67
C ALA A 150 12.24 0.21 7.49
N LEU A 151 10.99 -0.08 7.89
CA LEU A 151 9.89 0.89 7.83
C LEU A 151 10.20 2.12 8.69
N VAL A 152 10.56 1.92 9.96
CA VAL A 152 10.88 3.00 10.90
C VAL A 152 12.08 3.82 10.42
N THR A 153 13.18 3.15 10.04
CA THR A 153 14.39 3.81 9.57
C THR A 153 14.14 4.58 8.27
N GLY A 154 13.38 3.99 7.35
CA GLY A 154 13.06 4.63 6.08
C GLY A 154 12.21 5.89 6.26
N VAL A 155 11.20 5.86 7.12
CA VAL A 155 10.41 7.07 7.45
C VAL A 155 11.28 8.12 8.11
N ALA A 156 12.09 7.75 9.09
CA ALA A 156 12.98 8.69 9.79
C ALA A 156 13.97 9.36 8.83
N LEU A 157 14.59 8.61 7.90
CA LEU A 157 15.47 9.14 6.88
C LEU A 157 14.73 10.07 5.92
N THR A 158 13.50 9.72 5.53
CA THR A 158 12.68 10.57 4.67
C THR A 158 12.36 11.90 5.34
N LEU A 159 11.91 11.88 6.62
CA LEU A 159 11.62 13.09 7.36
C LEU A 159 12.88 13.95 7.57
N ALA A 160 14.03 13.33 7.90
CA ALA A 160 15.30 14.04 7.98
C ALA A 160 15.65 14.70 6.63
N GLY A 161 15.45 13.99 5.52
CA GLY A 161 15.65 14.53 4.18
C GLY A 161 14.72 15.72 3.86
N VAL A 162 13.47 15.67 4.32
CA VAL A 162 12.51 16.79 4.19
C VAL A 162 13.01 18.01 4.96
N GLN A 163 13.41 17.84 6.22
CA GLN A 163 13.90 18.93 7.07
C GLN A 163 15.20 19.55 6.56
N MET A 164 16.11 18.71 6.06
CA MET A 164 17.39 19.16 5.48
C MET A 164 17.28 19.63 4.04
N GLN A 165 16.10 19.53 3.42
CA GLN A 165 15.87 19.77 1.99
C GLN A 165 16.82 18.96 1.09
N HIS A 166 17.17 17.76 1.52
CA HIS A 166 18.15 16.89 0.86
C HIS A 166 17.47 15.73 0.14
N VAL A 167 17.27 15.90 -1.17
CA VAL A 167 16.48 14.97 -2.01
C VAL A 167 17.05 13.55 -2.02
N SER A 168 18.37 13.40 -2.05
CA SER A 168 19.00 12.07 -2.03
C SER A 168 18.66 11.30 -0.76
N LEU A 169 18.61 12.00 0.40
CA LEU A 169 18.23 11.39 1.67
C LEU A 169 16.74 10.99 1.68
N MET A 170 15.87 11.84 1.09
CA MET A 170 14.45 11.50 0.91
C MET A 170 14.28 10.24 0.06
N LEU A 171 15.02 10.13 -1.05
CA LEU A 171 14.96 8.97 -1.94
C LEU A 171 15.48 7.69 -1.28
N VAL A 172 16.62 7.76 -0.59
CA VAL A 172 17.16 6.63 0.18
C VAL A 172 16.14 6.19 1.25
N GLY A 173 15.59 7.15 2.00
CA GLY A 173 14.53 6.88 2.98
C GLY A 173 13.31 6.20 2.34
N THR A 174 12.88 6.67 1.17
CA THR A 174 11.77 6.09 0.41
C THR A 174 12.02 4.63 0.01
N VAL A 175 13.20 4.31 -0.52
CA VAL A 175 13.57 2.94 -0.90
C VAL A 175 13.60 2.03 0.34
N VAL A 176 14.20 2.50 1.44
CA VAL A 176 14.26 1.74 2.70
C VAL A 176 12.85 1.55 3.29
N ALA A 177 12.02 2.59 3.31
CA ALA A 177 10.62 2.49 3.76
C ALA A 177 9.81 1.51 2.91
N GLY A 178 10.03 1.50 1.59
CA GLY A 178 9.38 0.58 0.67
C GLY A 178 9.72 -0.89 0.94
N THR A 179 10.96 -1.19 1.31
CA THR A 179 11.33 -2.55 1.74
C THR A 179 10.54 -2.97 2.99
N GLY A 180 10.40 -2.06 3.96
CA GLY A 180 9.58 -2.25 5.16
C GLY A 180 8.09 -2.44 4.83
N PHE A 181 7.57 -1.63 3.92
CA PHE A 181 6.19 -1.73 3.44
C PHE A 181 5.90 -3.10 2.80
N GLY A 182 6.76 -3.54 1.87
CA GLY A 182 6.61 -4.83 1.21
C GLY A 182 6.67 -6.01 2.18
N ALA A 183 7.60 -5.97 3.14
CA ALA A 183 7.73 -6.98 4.17
C ALA A 183 6.50 -7.02 5.10
N ALA A 184 6.04 -5.86 5.58
CA ALA A 184 4.87 -5.74 6.46
C ALA A 184 3.59 -6.23 5.79
N PHE A 185 3.30 -5.76 4.58
CA PHE A 185 2.12 -6.16 3.81
C PHE A 185 2.11 -7.67 3.53
N SER A 186 3.20 -8.19 2.97
CA SER A 186 3.30 -9.61 2.63
C SER A 186 3.32 -10.51 3.87
N GLY A 187 3.95 -10.05 4.96
CA GLY A 187 3.98 -10.75 6.24
C GLY A 187 2.60 -10.85 6.86
N SER A 188 1.86 -9.76 6.93
CA SER A 188 0.49 -9.72 7.44
C SER A 188 -0.44 -10.65 6.66
N MET A 189 -0.41 -10.59 5.32
CA MET A 189 -1.20 -11.47 4.46
C MET A 189 -0.89 -12.95 4.69
N ARG A 190 0.39 -13.32 4.80
CA ARG A 190 0.82 -14.71 5.04
C ARG A 190 0.45 -15.22 6.42
N THR A 191 0.33 -14.32 7.39
CA THR A 191 -0.05 -14.68 8.76
C THR A 191 -1.56 -14.89 8.89
N VAL A 192 -2.36 -14.05 8.23
CA VAL A 192 -3.80 -14.01 8.43
C VAL A 192 -4.55 -14.95 7.49
N ILE A 193 -4.24 -14.95 6.19
CA ILE A 193 -5.02 -15.70 5.19
C ILE A 193 -5.07 -17.21 5.42
N PRO A 194 -3.98 -17.89 5.85
CA PRO A 194 -4.02 -19.34 6.11
C PRO A 194 -4.92 -19.74 7.27
N GLN A 195 -5.33 -18.80 8.13
CA GLN A 195 -6.18 -19.06 9.29
C GLN A 195 -7.67 -19.20 8.93
N ALA A 196 -8.04 -18.90 7.68
CA ALA A 196 -9.41 -19.00 7.19
C ALA A 196 -9.59 -20.16 6.22
N GLU A 197 -10.73 -20.85 6.33
CA GLU A 197 -11.15 -21.83 5.35
C GLU A 197 -11.45 -21.17 3.99
N ALA A 198 -11.46 -21.96 2.91
CA ALA A 198 -11.59 -21.43 1.55
C ALA A 198 -12.84 -20.54 1.37
N HIS A 199 -13.96 -20.93 1.99
CA HIS A 199 -15.22 -20.18 1.89
C HIS A 199 -15.29 -18.92 2.77
N GLU A 200 -14.40 -18.78 3.76
CA GLU A 200 -14.33 -17.63 4.68
C GLU A 200 -13.32 -16.56 4.22
N ARG A 201 -12.40 -16.93 3.32
CA ARG A 201 -11.28 -16.05 2.92
C ARG A 201 -11.73 -14.73 2.32
N ALA A 202 -12.82 -14.71 1.58
CA ALA A 202 -13.34 -13.48 0.99
C ALA A 202 -13.77 -12.47 2.06
N GLY A 203 -14.48 -12.92 3.10
CA GLY A 203 -14.88 -12.06 4.22
C GLY A 203 -13.70 -11.55 5.03
N LEU A 204 -12.69 -12.42 5.26
CA LEU A 204 -11.46 -12.05 5.97
C LEU A 204 -10.61 -11.06 5.19
N LEU A 205 -10.46 -11.25 3.87
CA LEU A 205 -9.79 -10.29 2.98
C LEU A 205 -10.51 -8.94 2.99
N SER A 206 -11.86 -8.95 2.96
CA SER A 206 -12.63 -7.70 3.06
C SER A 206 -12.35 -6.97 4.36
N ALA A 207 -12.28 -7.68 5.49
CA ALA A 207 -11.93 -7.07 6.78
C ALA A 207 -10.52 -6.46 6.77
N PHE A 208 -9.53 -7.19 6.25
CA PHE A 208 -8.15 -6.75 6.12
C PHE A 208 -8.01 -5.49 5.24
N TYR A 209 -8.71 -5.46 4.10
CA TYR A 209 -8.67 -4.29 3.21
C TYR A 209 -9.46 -3.09 3.76
N VAL A 210 -10.57 -3.29 4.48
CA VAL A 210 -11.27 -2.20 5.16
C VAL A 210 -10.36 -1.55 6.19
N GLU A 211 -9.67 -2.33 7.02
CA GLU A 211 -8.66 -1.83 7.97
C GLU A 211 -7.56 -1.06 7.23
N GLY A 212 -7.03 -1.63 6.16
CA GLY A 212 -5.98 -1.01 5.37
C GLY A 212 -6.41 0.31 4.74
N TYR A 213 -7.53 0.34 4.03
CA TYR A 213 -8.01 1.57 3.39
C TYR A 213 -8.39 2.68 4.39
N LEU A 214 -8.92 2.34 5.54
CA LEU A 214 -9.14 3.32 6.61
C LEU A 214 -7.82 3.88 7.12
N SER A 215 -6.83 3.02 7.34
CA SER A 215 -5.49 3.42 7.78
C SER A 215 -4.73 4.24 6.75
N PHE A 216 -4.98 4.02 5.47
CA PHE A 216 -4.45 4.82 4.36
C PHE A 216 -5.12 6.20 4.30
N SER A 217 -6.46 6.24 4.33
CA SER A 217 -7.23 7.44 3.98
C SER A 217 -7.39 8.41 5.15
N LEU A 218 -7.68 7.93 6.37
CA LEU A 218 -7.95 8.81 7.50
C LEU A 218 -6.77 9.72 7.84
N PRO A 219 -5.53 9.23 8.03
CA PRO A 219 -4.39 10.10 8.30
C PRO A 219 -4.08 11.05 7.14
N ALA A 220 -4.25 10.59 5.88
CA ALA A 220 -4.03 11.43 4.70
C ALA A 220 -5.03 12.58 4.62
N ILE A 221 -6.31 12.32 4.88
CA ILE A 221 -7.38 13.35 4.92
C ILE A 221 -7.08 14.36 6.04
N LEU A 222 -6.79 13.88 7.26
CA LEU A 222 -6.48 14.75 8.39
C LEU A 222 -5.26 15.63 8.09
N THR A 223 -4.23 15.08 7.48
CA THR A 223 -3.04 15.84 7.10
C THR A 223 -3.36 16.86 6.01
N GLY A 224 -4.19 16.51 5.04
CA GLY A 224 -4.66 17.44 3.99
C GLY A 224 -5.43 18.64 4.56
N LEU A 225 -6.18 18.45 5.66
CA LEU A 225 -6.87 19.52 6.37
C LEU A 225 -5.92 20.39 7.22
N VAL A 226 -4.88 19.80 7.79
CA VAL A 226 -3.94 20.49 8.68
C VAL A 226 -2.81 21.19 7.91
N ALA A 227 -2.34 20.63 6.80
CA ALA A 227 -1.20 21.14 6.04
C ALA A 227 -1.35 22.61 5.57
N PRO A 228 -2.53 23.11 5.14
CA PRO A 228 -2.70 24.52 4.79
C PRO A 228 -2.54 25.48 5.97
N ILE A 229 -2.78 25.02 7.20
CA ILE A 229 -2.76 25.83 8.43
C ILE A 229 -1.37 25.73 9.09
N ALA A 230 -0.85 24.53 9.26
CA ALA A 230 0.38 24.26 10.00
C ALA A 230 1.64 24.22 9.12
N GLY A 231 1.47 24.21 7.81
CA GLY A 231 2.55 24.02 6.85
C GLY A 231 2.81 22.54 6.55
N LEU A 232 3.21 22.27 5.30
CA LEU A 232 3.42 20.91 4.79
C LEU A 232 4.54 20.14 5.53
N PRO A 233 5.70 20.75 5.89
CA PRO A 233 6.75 20.02 6.62
C PRO A 233 6.29 19.55 8.00
N LEU A 234 5.65 20.40 8.78
CA LEU A 234 5.15 20.04 10.11
C LEU A 234 4.07 18.96 10.03
N ALA A 235 3.15 19.07 9.06
CA ALA A 235 2.15 18.05 8.83
C ALA A 235 2.77 16.69 8.45
N ALA A 236 3.84 16.69 7.66
CA ALA A 236 4.60 15.50 7.32
C ALA A 236 5.32 14.89 8.54
N ASP A 237 5.92 15.72 9.39
CA ASP A 237 6.59 15.25 10.62
C ASP A 237 5.61 14.58 11.57
N VAL A 238 4.45 15.19 11.81
CA VAL A 238 3.41 14.62 12.66
C VAL A 238 2.91 13.29 12.09
N TYR A 239 2.63 13.25 10.79
CA TYR A 239 2.19 12.03 10.15
C TYR A 239 3.24 10.92 10.26
N GLY A 240 4.49 11.21 9.88
CA GLY A 240 5.56 10.24 9.94
C GLY A 240 5.86 9.77 11.38
N ALA A 241 5.77 10.65 12.37
CA ALA A 241 5.89 10.29 13.78
C ALA A 241 4.80 9.29 14.21
N VAL A 242 3.55 9.50 13.79
CA VAL A 242 2.44 8.55 14.05
C VAL A 242 2.74 7.19 13.43
N VAL A 243 3.22 7.14 12.18
CA VAL A 243 3.60 5.89 11.50
C VAL A 243 4.72 5.17 12.26
N ILE A 244 5.75 5.91 12.71
CA ILE A 244 6.87 5.34 13.49
C ILE A 244 6.36 4.77 14.83
N VAL A 245 5.51 5.49 15.54
CA VAL A 245 4.96 5.03 16.83
C VAL A 245 4.14 3.76 16.64
N LEU A 246 3.30 3.69 15.61
CA LEU A 246 2.52 2.50 15.28
C LEU A 246 3.42 1.30 14.93
N ALA A 247 4.47 1.52 14.13
CA ALA A 247 5.41 0.46 13.78
C ALA A 247 6.20 -0.04 15.00
N LEU A 248 6.66 0.87 15.86
CA LEU A 248 7.36 0.50 17.11
C LEU A 248 6.44 -0.21 18.08
N SER A 249 5.17 0.17 18.18
CA SER A 249 4.19 -0.54 19.03
C SER A 249 4.01 -1.99 18.58
N SER A 250 4.02 -2.25 17.27
CA SER A 250 3.99 -3.60 16.72
C SER A 250 5.25 -4.40 17.09
N LEU A 251 6.43 -3.77 17.01
CA LEU A 251 7.68 -4.41 17.39
C LEU A 251 7.67 -4.82 18.88
N LEU A 252 7.22 -3.90 19.74
CA LEU A 252 7.10 -4.18 21.18
C LEU A 252 6.10 -5.31 21.48
N ALA A 253 4.97 -5.35 20.76
CA ALA A 253 3.99 -6.42 20.89
C ALA A 253 4.59 -7.78 20.49
N MET A 254 5.38 -7.83 19.41
CA MET A 254 6.07 -9.06 18.97
C MET A 254 7.10 -9.54 20.00
N LEU A 255 7.90 -8.64 20.57
CA LEU A 255 8.92 -8.98 21.58
C LEU A 255 8.32 -9.50 22.90
N ARG A 256 7.08 -9.11 23.22
CA ARG A 256 6.37 -9.58 24.44
C ARG A 256 5.65 -10.92 24.24
N SER A 257 5.44 -11.34 23.01
CA SER A 257 4.70 -12.57 22.66
C SER A 257 5.60 -13.76 22.32
N GLY A 258 6.90 -13.55 22.14
CA GLY A 258 7.93 -14.59 21.96
C GLY A 258 8.64 -14.92 23.25
#